data_97bc73b0b15e21c60117e5e31c96cdf0
#
_entry.id   97bc73b0b15e21c60117e5e31c96cdf0
#
_cell.length_a   1.000
_cell.length_b   1.000
_cell.length_c   1.000
_cell.angle_alpha   90.00
_cell.angle_beta   90.00
_cell.angle_gamma   90.00
#
_symmetry.space_group_name_H-M   'P 1'
#
loop_
_entity.id
_entity.type
_entity.pdbx_description
1 polymer ?
#
loop_
_entity_poly.entity_id
_entity_poly.type
_entity_poly.pdbx_seq_one_letter_code
_entity_poly.pdbx_strand_id
1 'polypeptide(L)'
;LRRQRQMCIRDRIRDDKDAVDAVDAILPAGTLSGAPKFRACQIIQELEQSKRGIYGGAIGYLDFAGNLDTCIAIRLVYKKNGEICIRSGAGIVADSVPEKEFQECCNKARAVVQAIEQAQEGLE
;
A
#
# COMPACT_ATOMS: atom_id res chain seq x y z
N LEU A 1 24.31 -10.42 -2.58
CA LEU A 1 24.10 -11.86 -2.77
C LEU A 1 22.89 -12.42 -2.01
N ARG A 2 22.69 -12.10 -0.72
CA ARG A 2 21.50 -12.54 0.04
C ARG A 2 20.19 -11.91 -0.44
N ARG A 3 20.21 -10.64 -0.86
CA ARG A 3 19.02 -9.95 -1.39
C ARG A 3 18.57 -10.52 -2.74
N GLN A 4 19.48 -10.86 -3.62
CA GLN A 4 19.16 -11.51 -4.89
C GLN A 4 18.56 -12.90 -4.71
N ARG A 5 19.07 -13.71 -3.77
CA ARG A 5 18.48 -15.01 -3.42
C ARG A 5 17.06 -14.85 -2.86
N GLN A 6 16.80 -13.83 -2.07
CA GLN A 6 15.49 -13.59 -1.50
C GLN A 6 14.47 -13.13 -2.55
N MET A 7 14.88 -12.37 -3.56
CA MET A 7 14.05 -12.04 -4.73
C MET A 7 13.75 -13.30 -5.56
N CYS A 8 14.75 -14.11 -5.87
CA CYS A 8 14.56 -15.35 -6.65
C CYS A 8 13.66 -16.40 -5.96
N ILE A 9 13.55 -16.39 -4.64
CA ILE A 9 12.66 -17.28 -3.89
C ILE A 9 11.22 -16.78 -3.90
N ARG A 10 10.99 -15.48 -4.05
CA ARG A 10 9.66 -14.85 -3.99
C ARG A 10 8.97 -14.72 -5.34
N ASP A 11 9.67 -14.93 -6.43
CA ASP A 11 9.17 -14.73 -7.79
C ASP A 11 8.58 -16.01 -8.44
N ARG A 12 8.49 -17.10 -7.69
CA ARG A 12 7.91 -18.36 -8.14
C ARG A 12 6.67 -18.73 -7.35
N ILE A 13 5.57 -18.90 -8.05
CA ILE A 13 4.35 -19.51 -7.50
C ILE A 13 4.55 -21.02 -7.45
N ARG A 14 4.05 -21.67 -6.42
CA ARG A 14 4.04 -23.13 -6.32
C ARG A 14 3.13 -23.73 -7.40
N ASP A 15 3.46 -24.91 -7.89
CA ASP A 15 2.72 -25.58 -8.97
C ASP A 15 1.25 -25.89 -8.61
N ASP A 16 0.94 -25.99 -7.31
CA ASP A 16 -0.40 -26.22 -6.76
C ASP A 16 -1.18 -24.92 -6.45
N LYS A 17 -0.66 -23.73 -6.85
CA LYS A 17 -1.21 -22.42 -6.53
C LYS A 17 -1.39 -21.56 -7.77
N ASP A 18 -2.39 -20.68 -7.72
CA ASP A 18 -2.68 -19.72 -8.78
C ASP A 18 -2.33 -18.27 -8.39
N ALA A 19 -2.62 -17.35 -9.28
CA ALA A 19 -2.35 -15.92 -9.10
C ALA A 19 -3.13 -15.31 -7.93
N VAL A 20 -4.35 -15.79 -7.66
CA VAL A 20 -5.19 -15.31 -6.54
C VAL A 20 -4.63 -15.80 -5.21
N ASP A 21 -4.19 -17.06 -5.14
CA ASP A 21 -3.50 -17.61 -3.97
C ASP A 21 -2.24 -16.80 -3.64
N ALA A 22 -1.51 -16.33 -4.67
CA ALA A 22 -0.32 -15.51 -4.49
C ALA A 22 -0.64 -14.16 -3.84
N VAL A 23 -1.72 -13.50 -4.25
CA VAL A 23 -2.18 -12.24 -3.65
C VAL A 23 -2.60 -12.47 -2.19
N ASP A 24 -3.39 -13.52 -1.93
CA ASP A 24 -3.86 -13.86 -0.58
C ASP A 24 -2.71 -14.14 0.38
N ALA A 25 -1.68 -14.84 -0.08
CA ALA A 25 -0.49 -15.15 0.71
C ALA A 25 0.36 -13.92 1.08
N ILE A 26 0.33 -12.86 0.27
CA ILE A 26 1.17 -11.67 0.45
C ILE A 26 0.46 -10.59 1.28
N LEU A 27 -0.84 -10.44 1.09
CA LEU A 27 -1.60 -9.37 1.75
C LEU A 27 -1.97 -9.71 3.21
N PRO A 28 -2.08 -8.69 4.06
CA PRO A 28 -1.65 -7.30 3.84
C PRO A 28 -0.13 -7.18 3.70
N ALA A 29 0.33 -6.31 2.80
CA ALA A 29 1.75 -6.13 2.52
C ALA A 29 2.54 -5.72 3.77
N GLY A 30 3.69 -6.36 4.01
CA GLY A 30 4.52 -6.13 5.20
C GLY A 30 4.96 -4.69 5.37
N THR A 31 5.20 -3.97 4.27
CA THR A 31 5.55 -2.53 4.27
C THR A 31 4.45 -1.63 4.83
N LEU A 32 3.19 -2.06 4.79
CA LEU A 32 2.05 -1.30 5.30
C LEU A 32 1.45 -1.88 6.59
N SER A 33 1.82 -3.08 6.96
CA SER A 33 1.40 -3.70 8.21
C SER A 33 2.51 -3.69 9.27
N GLY A 34 3.71 -4.12 8.92
CA GLY A 34 4.84 -4.22 9.83
C GLY A 34 5.20 -5.65 10.20
N ALA A 35 6.16 -5.78 11.11
CA ALA A 35 6.66 -7.06 11.58
C ALA A 35 6.85 -7.04 13.12
N PRO A 36 6.43 -8.09 13.85
CA PRO A 36 5.65 -9.26 13.38
C PRO A 36 4.26 -8.87 12.90
N LYS A 37 3.85 -9.39 11.74
CA LYS A 37 2.66 -8.94 11.00
C LYS A 37 1.38 -8.92 11.86
N PHE A 38 1.11 -10.02 12.59
CA PHE A 38 -0.12 -10.14 13.38
C PHE A 38 -0.21 -9.05 14.47
N ARG A 39 0.88 -8.87 15.27
CA ARG A 39 0.90 -7.85 16.32
C ARG A 39 0.86 -6.44 15.76
N ALA A 40 1.54 -6.18 14.64
CA ALA A 40 1.49 -4.89 13.96
C ALA A 40 0.06 -4.56 13.49
N CYS A 41 -0.65 -5.53 12.91
CA CYS A 41 -2.06 -5.33 12.52
C CYS A 41 -2.98 -5.07 13.72
N GLN A 42 -2.75 -5.70 14.87
CA GLN A 42 -3.49 -5.42 16.10
C GLN A 42 -3.27 -3.97 16.56
N ILE A 43 -2.01 -3.52 16.61
CA ILE A 43 -1.66 -2.15 17.00
C ILE A 43 -2.30 -1.14 16.04
N ILE A 44 -2.26 -1.39 14.75
CA ILE A 44 -2.92 -0.55 13.75
C ILE A 44 -4.43 -0.47 14.02
N GLN A 45 -5.08 -1.60 14.29
CA GLN A 45 -6.50 -1.64 14.60
C GLN A 45 -6.85 -0.89 15.91
N GLU A 46 -5.96 -0.94 16.89
CA GLU A 46 -6.14 -0.25 18.17
C GLU A 46 -5.98 1.28 18.02
N LEU A 47 -5.04 1.73 17.17
CA LEU A 47 -4.67 3.15 17.06
C LEU A 47 -5.40 3.90 15.95
N GLU A 48 -5.70 3.24 14.82
CA GLU A 48 -6.40 3.88 13.71
C GLU A 48 -7.90 3.92 13.96
N GLN A 49 -8.47 5.12 14.06
CA GLN A 49 -9.89 5.33 14.32
C GLN A 49 -10.77 5.11 13.09
N SER A 50 -10.20 4.93 11.91
CA SER A 50 -10.91 4.77 10.65
C SER A 50 -10.40 3.59 9.85
N LYS A 51 -11.30 2.96 9.08
CA LYS A 51 -10.92 1.88 8.16
C LYS A 51 -10.03 2.42 7.04
N ARG A 52 -9.00 1.65 6.67
CA ARG A 52 -8.07 2.01 5.59
C ARG A 52 -8.71 2.02 4.21
N GLY A 53 -9.83 1.30 4.03
CA GLY A 53 -10.47 1.16 2.73
C GLY A 53 -9.57 0.45 1.73
N ILE A 54 -9.38 1.06 0.56
CA ILE A 54 -8.50 0.52 -0.49
C ILE A 54 -7.01 0.73 -0.20
N TYR A 55 -6.67 1.63 0.73
CA TYR A 55 -5.28 1.92 1.07
C TYR A 55 -4.58 0.71 1.69
N GLY A 56 -3.48 0.31 1.10
CA GLY A 56 -2.70 -0.83 1.56
C GLY A 56 -3.16 -2.18 1.03
N GLY A 57 -4.21 -2.22 0.21
CA GLY A 57 -4.60 -3.39 -0.55
C GLY A 57 -3.74 -3.62 -1.78
N ALA A 58 -4.22 -4.41 -2.73
CA ALA A 58 -3.62 -4.60 -4.04
C ALA A 58 -4.47 -3.94 -5.13
N ILE A 59 -3.78 -3.30 -6.08
CA ILE A 59 -4.38 -2.83 -7.34
C ILE A 59 -3.60 -3.46 -8.47
N GLY A 60 -4.31 -4.00 -9.46
CA GLY A 60 -3.68 -4.61 -10.60
C GLY A 60 -4.67 -5.24 -11.55
N TYR A 61 -4.19 -6.14 -12.37
CA TYR A 61 -5.02 -6.91 -13.27
C TYR A 61 -4.67 -8.40 -13.22
N LEU A 62 -5.66 -9.21 -13.52
CA LEU A 62 -5.54 -10.65 -13.74
C LEU A 62 -6.18 -10.94 -15.11
N ASP A 63 -5.43 -11.54 -16.03
CA ASP A 63 -5.93 -11.94 -17.32
C ASP A 63 -6.46 -13.39 -17.34
N PHE A 64 -7.14 -13.75 -18.43
CA PHE A 64 -7.69 -15.09 -18.60
C PHE A 64 -6.63 -16.18 -18.88
N ALA A 65 -5.39 -15.79 -19.14
CA ALA A 65 -4.26 -16.71 -19.26
C ALA A 65 -3.59 -16.99 -17.90
N GLY A 66 -4.06 -16.36 -16.82
CA GLY A 66 -3.52 -16.52 -15.46
C GLY A 66 -2.36 -15.58 -15.15
N ASN A 67 -2.05 -14.62 -16.03
CA ASN A 67 -1.04 -13.60 -15.71
C ASN A 67 -1.61 -12.60 -14.71
N LEU A 68 -0.80 -12.23 -13.73
CA LEU A 68 -1.13 -11.26 -12.70
C LEU A 68 -0.04 -10.20 -12.60
N ASP A 69 -0.44 -8.94 -12.57
CA ASP A 69 0.43 -7.84 -12.20
C ASP A 69 -0.28 -6.94 -11.20
N THR A 70 0.32 -6.76 -10.03
CA THR A 70 -0.27 -5.98 -8.93
C THR A 70 0.76 -5.11 -8.25
N CYS A 71 0.29 -3.98 -7.73
CA CYS A 71 1.05 -3.13 -6.83
C CYS A 71 0.28 -2.88 -5.53
N ILE A 72 1.00 -2.41 -4.51
CA ILE A 72 0.37 -1.99 -3.27
C ILE A 72 -0.42 -0.69 -3.51
N ALA A 73 -1.65 -0.63 -3.03
CA ALA A 73 -2.52 0.53 -3.14
C ALA A 73 -2.05 1.68 -2.23
N ILE A 74 -1.06 2.42 -2.70
CA ILE A 74 -0.48 3.61 -2.05
C ILE A 74 -0.36 4.76 -3.05
N ARG A 75 -0.19 5.99 -2.54
CA ARG A 75 -0.06 7.19 -3.38
C ARG A 75 -1.19 7.32 -4.40
N LEU A 76 -2.38 7.02 -3.94
CA LEU A 76 -3.59 7.06 -4.74
C LEU A 76 -4.60 8.04 -4.14
N VAL A 77 -5.51 8.43 -4.99
CA VAL A 77 -6.71 9.17 -4.63
C VAL A 77 -7.92 8.41 -5.15
N TYR A 78 -9.00 8.44 -4.41
CA TYR A 78 -10.28 7.94 -4.91
C TYR A 78 -11.40 8.90 -4.55
N LYS A 79 -12.43 8.94 -5.39
CA LYS A 79 -13.63 9.72 -5.15
C LYS A 79 -14.78 8.80 -4.74
N LYS A 80 -15.45 9.16 -3.65
CA LYS A 80 -16.61 8.44 -3.14
C LYS A 80 -17.66 9.42 -2.66
N ASN A 81 -18.89 9.30 -3.14
CA ASN A 81 -20.02 10.17 -2.75
C ASN A 81 -19.73 11.67 -2.90
N GLY A 82 -18.97 12.05 -3.92
CA GLY A 82 -18.60 13.45 -4.15
C GLY A 82 -17.33 13.92 -3.41
N GLU A 83 -16.86 13.17 -2.43
CA GLU A 83 -15.68 13.48 -1.64
C GLU A 83 -14.42 12.83 -2.22
N ILE A 84 -13.31 13.57 -2.19
CA ILE A 84 -11.98 13.08 -2.56
C ILE A 84 -11.29 12.57 -1.30
N CYS A 85 -10.83 11.32 -1.34
CA CYS A 85 -10.17 10.68 -0.23
C CYS A 85 -8.70 10.40 -0.58
N ILE A 86 -7.80 10.90 0.25
CA ILE A 86 -6.36 10.65 0.18
C ILE A 86 -5.92 10.06 1.51
N ARG A 87 -5.12 9.00 1.47
CA ARG A 87 -4.50 8.41 2.65
C ARG A 87 -3.00 8.19 2.42
N SER A 88 -2.22 8.55 3.41
CA SER A 88 -0.77 8.32 3.43
C SER A 88 -0.33 7.77 4.79
N GLY A 89 0.87 7.23 4.85
CA GLY A 89 1.44 6.70 6.07
C GLY A 89 2.95 6.57 5.97
N ALA A 90 3.58 6.39 7.12
CA ALA A 90 5.01 6.14 7.26
C ALA A 90 5.25 4.82 8.03
N GLY A 91 6.41 4.22 7.81
CA GLY A 91 6.84 3.04 8.55
C GLY A 91 7.46 3.45 9.87
N ILE A 92 6.89 3.01 10.97
CA ILE A 92 7.35 3.35 12.31
C ILE A 92 8.32 2.29 12.83
N VAL A 93 9.48 2.72 13.28
CA VAL A 93 10.52 1.89 13.90
C VAL A 93 10.95 2.50 15.24
N ALA A 94 11.80 1.78 15.99
CA ALA A 94 12.23 2.23 17.33
C ALA A 94 12.90 3.62 17.33
N ASP A 95 13.63 3.93 16.27
CA ASP A 95 14.34 5.21 16.13
C ASP A 95 13.51 6.30 15.43
N SER A 96 12.25 6.03 15.11
CA SER A 96 11.36 7.02 14.48
C SER A 96 11.09 8.20 15.41
N VAL A 97 11.16 9.39 14.83
CA VAL A 97 10.80 10.65 15.49
C VAL A 97 9.41 11.06 15.02
N PRO A 98 8.39 11.13 15.90
CA PRO A 98 6.98 11.33 15.51
C PRO A 98 6.75 12.49 14.56
N GLU A 99 7.39 13.63 14.81
CA GLU A 99 7.24 14.84 14.00
C GLU A 99 7.77 14.64 12.56
N LYS A 100 8.87 13.90 12.42
CA LYS A 100 9.47 13.59 11.11
C LYS A 100 8.60 12.61 10.34
N GLU A 101 8.07 11.59 11.00
CA GLU A 101 7.17 10.60 10.39
C GLU A 101 5.86 11.26 9.94
N PHE A 102 5.31 12.16 10.76
CA PHE A 102 4.14 12.96 10.36
C PHE A 102 4.43 13.84 9.15
N GLN A 103 5.58 14.53 9.12
CA GLN A 103 5.98 15.34 7.99
C GLN A 103 6.18 14.49 6.72
N GLU A 104 6.70 13.28 6.85
CA GLU A 104 6.80 12.33 5.73
C GLU A 104 5.43 11.95 5.19
N CYS A 105 4.45 11.67 6.05
CA CYS A 105 3.07 11.41 5.64
C CYS A 105 2.49 12.59 4.87
N CYS A 106 2.67 13.82 5.36
CA CYS A 106 2.21 15.04 4.69
C CYS A 106 2.88 15.21 3.31
N ASN A 107 4.18 14.98 3.21
CA ASN A 107 4.92 15.09 1.95
C ASN A 107 4.46 14.04 0.93
N LYS A 108 4.18 12.82 1.36
CA LYS A 108 3.62 11.76 0.49
C LYS A 108 2.22 12.11 -0.04
N ALA A 109 1.37 12.73 0.79
CA ALA A 109 0.04 13.17 0.39
C ALA A 109 0.11 14.37 -0.57
N ARG A 110 1.03 15.30 -0.34
CA ARG A 110 1.18 16.54 -1.11
C ARG A 110 1.33 16.31 -2.61
N ALA A 111 2.09 15.30 -3.01
CA ALA A 111 2.29 14.98 -4.43
C ALA A 111 0.97 14.64 -5.15
N VAL A 112 0.06 13.96 -4.46
CA VAL A 112 -1.26 13.62 -5.00
C VAL A 112 -2.18 14.85 -5.03
N VAL A 113 -2.13 15.68 -3.97
CA VAL A 113 -2.90 16.94 -3.90
C VAL A 113 -2.50 17.87 -5.04
N GLN A 114 -1.20 18.09 -5.23
CA GLN A 114 -0.68 18.95 -6.31
C GLN A 114 -1.11 18.46 -7.70
N ALA A 115 -1.12 17.14 -7.92
CA ALA A 115 -1.58 16.60 -9.20
C ALA A 115 -3.08 16.90 -9.45
N ILE A 116 -3.91 16.90 -8.41
CA ILE A 116 -5.33 17.25 -8.52
C ILE A 116 -5.49 18.74 -8.81
N GLU A 117 -4.76 19.59 -8.09
CA GLU A 117 -4.78 21.05 -8.29
C GLU A 117 -4.38 21.41 -9.72
N GLN A 118 -3.28 20.84 -10.21
CA GLN A 118 -2.83 21.05 -11.60
C GLN A 118 -3.84 20.56 -12.64
N ALA A 119 -4.53 19.44 -12.36
CA ALA A 119 -5.57 18.95 -13.26
C ALA A 119 -6.80 19.88 -13.31
N GLN A 120 -7.11 20.58 -12.23
CA GLN A 120 -8.16 21.59 -12.21
C GLN A 120 -7.77 22.83 -13.01
N GLU A 121 -6.54 23.32 -12.84
CA GLU A 121 -6.03 24.48 -13.59
C GLU A 121 -5.88 24.22 -15.09
N GLY A 122 -5.59 22.98 -15.49
CA GLY A 122 -5.43 22.60 -16.90
C GLY A 122 -6.74 22.31 -17.65
N LEU A 123 -7.88 22.38 -16.96
CA LEU A 123 -9.21 22.17 -17.55
C LEU A 123 -9.95 23.49 -17.79
N GLU A 124 -9.34 24.63 -17.46
CA GLU A 124 -9.79 25.98 -17.82
C GLU A 124 -9.12 26.40 -19.15
#